data_a9cbea72c2cfd719fe21dbdb5fc29a97
#
_entry.id   a9cbea72c2cfd719fe21dbdb5fc29a97
#
_cell.length_a   1.000
_cell.length_b   1.000
_cell.length_c   1.000
_cell.angle_alpha   90.00
_cell.angle_beta   90.00
_cell.angle_gamma   90.00
#
_symmetry.space_group_name_H-M   'P 1'
#
loop_
_entity.id
_entity.type
_entity.pdbx_description
1 polymer ?
#
loop_
_entity_poly.entity_id
_entity_poly.type
_entity_poly.pdbx_seq_one_letter_code
_entity_poly.pdbx_strand_id
1 'polypeptide(L)'
;MMEKRNYLEQWAARYKNDLTTNIMPFWLENGVDHEHGGVYTCLNRDGSLMDSTKSVWFQGRFAFVCSFVYNNVEKRQEYLDAARSAIDFIEKYCFDNDGHMYFSVTADGRPIRKRRYVFSET
;
A
#
# COMPACT_ATOMS: atom_id res chain seq x y z
N MET A 1 -32.53 17.87 -9.82
CA MET A 1 -31.61 16.91 -10.50
C MET A 1 -30.26 17.53 -10.83
N MET A 2 -30.19 18.74 -11.40
CA MET A 2 -28.90 19.43 -11.67
C MET A 2 -28.09 19.71 -10.41
N GLU A 3 -28.71 20.16 -9.33
CA GLU A 3 -28.02 20.41 -8.04
C GLU A 3 -27.36 19.17 -7.46
N LYS A 4 -28.06 18.02 -7.50
CA LYS A 4 -27.52 16.73 -7.01
C LYS A 4 -26.34 16.26 -7.85
N ARG A 5 -26.39 16.43 -9.16
CA ARG A 5 -25.30 16.09 -10.08
C ARG A 5 -24.08 16.95 -9.80
N ASN A 6 -24.26 18.28 -9.71
CA ASN A 6 -23.19 19.21 -9.39
C ASN A 6 -22.53 18.90 -8.05
N TYR A 7 -23.33 18.52 -7.03
CA TYR A 7 -22.83 18.10 -5.72
C TYR A 7 -21.92 16.86 -5.85
N LEU A 8 -22.36 15.83 -6.56
CA LEU A 8 -21.57 14.60 -6.75
C LEU A 8 -20.29 14.87 -7.54
N GLU A 9 -20.35 15.69 -8.59
CA GLU A 9 -19.18 16.07 -9.39
C GLU A 9 -18.14 16.84 -8.55
N GLN A 10 -18.57 17.74 -7.70
CA GLN A 10 -17.69 18.48 -6.78
C GLN A 10 -16.98 17.53 -5.80
N TRP A 11 -17.71 16.58 -5.20
CA TRP A 11 -17.12 15.62 -4.29
C TRP A 11 -16.18 14.64 -4.99
N ALA A 12 -16.55 14.17 -6.18
CA ALA A 12 -15.67 13.32 -7.00
C ALA A 12 -14.34 14.03 -7.31
N ALA A 13 -14.40 15.29 -7.72
CA ALA A 13 -13.23 16.11 -7.99
C ALA A 13 -12.37 16.31 -6.73
N ARG A 14 -13.01 16.58 -5.59
CA ARG A 14 -12.33 16.76 -4.30
C ARG A 14 -11.60 15.48 -3.87
N TYR A 15 -12.27 14.32 -3.93
CA TYR A 15 -11.64 13.05 -3.57
C TYR A 15 -10.50 12.67 -4.50
N LYS A 16 -10.66 12.87 -5.80
CA LYS A 16 -9.59 12.65 -6.78
C LYS A 16 -8.39 13.55 -6.49
N ASN A 17 -8.62 14.82 -6.23
CA ASN A 17 -7.56 15.77 -5.91
C ASN A 17 -6.83 15.38 -4.61
N ASP A 18 -7.56 15.03 -3.56
CA ASP A 18 -6.97 14.61 -2.29
C ASP A 18 -6.14 13.33 -2.45
N LEU A 19 -6.63 12.37 -3.21
CA LEU A 19 -5.91 11.13 -3.50
C LEU A 19 -4.58 11.40 -4.22
N THR A 20 -4.59 12.22 -5.26
CA THR A 20 -3.43 12.41 -6.15
C THR A 20 -2.43 13.46 -5.64
N THR A 21 -2.86 14.42 -4.83
CA THR A 21 -2.00 15.51 -4.33
C THR A 21 -1.60 15.36 -2.86
N ASN A 22 -2.29 14.56 -2.08
CA ASN A 22 -2.06 14.38 -0.65
C ASN A 22 -1.78 12.94 -0.26
N ILE A 23 -2.73 12.03 -0.46
CA ILE A 23 -2.65 10.66 0.06
C ILE A 23 -1.55 9.86 -0.65
N MET A 24 -1.58 9.78 -1.96
CA MET A 24 -0.58 9.00 -2.72
C MET A 24 0.83 9.57 -2.58
N PRO A 25 1.06 10.88 -2.72
CA PRO A 25 2.40 11.44 -2.49
C PRO A 25 2.94 11.19 -1.09
N PHE A 26 2.11 11.29 -0.05
CA PHE A 26 2.50 11.01 1.33
C PHE A 26 3.04 9.59 1.48
N TRP A 27 2.33 8.59 0.96
CA TRP A 27 2.73 7.18 1.08
C TRP A 27 3.88 6.81 0.14
N LEU A 28 3.97 7.38 -1.05
CA LEU A 28 5.12 7.19 -1.95
C LEU A 28 6.41 7.74 -1.34
N GLU A 29 6.33 8.91 -0.71
CA GLU A 29 7.50 9.57 -0.12
C GLU A 29 7.95 8.91 1.20
N ASN A 30 6.99 8.58 2.07
CA ASN A 30 7.30 8.16 3.44
C ASN A 30 7.08 6.66 3.69
N GLY A 31 6.23 6.01 2.92
CA GLY A 31 5.81 4.63 3.18
C GLY A 31 6.66 3.57 2.49
N VAL A 32 7.18 3.85 1.33
CA VAL A 32 8.00 2.87 0.57
C VAL A 32 9.35 2.67 1.26
N ASP A 33 9.69 1.42 1.54
CA ASP A 33 10.98 1.06 2.11
C ASP A 33 12.00 0.82 0.99
N HIS A 34 12.86 1.81 0.76
CA HIS A 34 13.88 1.76 -0.29
C HIS A 34 15.11 0.90 0.09
N GLU A 35 15.25 0.53 1.36
CA GLU A 35 16.35 -0.30 1.82
C GLU A 35 16.05 -1.80 1.67
N HIS A 36 14.85 -2.24 2.11
CA HIS A 36 14.47 -3.66 2.14
C HIS A 36 13.38 -4.02 1.13
N GLY A 37 12.76 -3.03 0.52
CA GLY A 37 11.59 -3.23 -0.34
C GLY A 37 10.27 -3.29 0.43
N GLY A 38 9.17 -3.24 -0.32
CA GLY A 38 7.85 -3.19 0.28
C GLY A 38 7.48 -1.83 0.86
N VAL A 39 6.45 -1.82 1.69
CA VAL A 39 5.90 -0.61 2.29
C VAL A 39 5.74 -0.77 3.80
N TYR A 40 6.04 0.28 4.55
CA TYR A 40 5.77 0.33 5.99
C TYR A 40 4.27 0.40 6.25
N THR A 41 3.82 -0.28 7.31
CA THR A 41 2.41 -0.30 7.69
C THR A 41 2.03 0.89 8.58
N CYS A 42 2.95 1.36 9.42
CA CYS A 42 2.68 2.34 10.46
C CYS A 42 3.60 3.56 10.34
N LEU A 43 3.01 4.68 9.94
CA LEU A 43 3.67 5.98 9.91
C LEU A 43 3.03 6.94 10.92
N ASN A 44 3.81 7.86 11.45
CA ASN A 44 3.28 9.00 12.17
C ASN A 44 2.61 9.99 11.19
N ARG A 45 1.83 10.89 11.73
CA ARG A 45 1.09 11.89 10.94
C ARG A 45 2.00 12.80 10.10
N ASP A 46 3.22 13.03 10.55
CA ASP A 46 4.23 13.82 9.84
C ASP A 46 5.03 13.04 8.79
N GLY A 47 4.74 11.75 8.62
CA GLY A 47 5.41 10.85 7.69
C GLY A 47 6.61 10.11 8.27
N SER A 48 7.02 10.41 9.51
CA SER A 48 8.09 9.66 10.17
C SER A 48 7.66 8.23 10.51
N LEU A 49 8.61 7.30 10.53
CA LEU A 49 8.34 5.90 10.83
C LEU A 49 7.94 5.72 12.29
N MET A 50 6.76 5.13 12.53
CA MET A 50 6.28 4.79 13.86
C MET A 50 6.68 3.37 14.27
N ASP A 51 6.52 2.40 13.38
CA ASP A 51 6.83 1.00 13.58
C ASP A 51 7.32 0.40 12.26
N SER A 52 8.45 -0.30 12.29
CA SER A 52 9.06 -0.91 11.10
C SER A 52 8.47 -2.27 10.73
N THR A 53 7.63 -2.86 11.59
CA THR A 53 6.94 -4.11 11.32
C THR A 53 6.03 -3.98 10.10
N LYS A 54 6.11 -4.95 9.20
CA LYS A 54 5.31 -4.98 7.97
C LYS A 54 4.20 -6.00 8.07
N SER A 55 2.96 -5.53 7.95
CA SER A 55 1.79 -6.39 7.78
C SER A 55 1.74 -6.93 6.36
N VAL A 56 1.59 -8.24 6.21
CA VAL A 56 1.62 -8.89 4.89
C VAL A 56 0.42 -8.49 4.04
N TRP A 57 -0.79 -8.47 4.61
CA TRP A 57 -1.96 -8.05 3.85
C TRP A 57 -1.89 -6.58 3.40
N PHE A 58 -1.21 -5.74 4.16
CA PHE A 58 -1.00 -4.34 3.80
C PHE A 58 -0.11 -4.19 2.56
N GLN A 59 0.90 -5.07 2.40
CA GLN A 59 1.72 -5.09 1.19
C GLN A 59 0.84 -5.34 -0.06
N GLY A 60 -0.01 -6.34 -0.01
CA GLY A 60 -0.94 -6.66 -1.11
C GLY A 60 -1.95 -5.52 -1.36
N ARG A 61 -2.53 -4.96 -0.31
CA ARG A 61 -3.45 -3.84 -0.42
C ARG A 61 -2.78 -2.60 -1.03
N PHE A 62 -1.57 -2.29 -0.61
CA PHE A 62 -0.81 -1.17 -1.15
C PHE A 62 -0.49 -1.36 -2.64
N ALA A 63 -0.03 -2.55 -3.02
CA ALA A 63 0.21 -2.88 -4.43
C ALA A 63 -1.07 -2.75 -5.27
N PHE A 64 -2.20 -3.22 -4.76
CA PHE A 64 -3.51 -3.06 -5.41
C PHE A 64 -3.86 -1.59 -5.59
N VAL A 65 -3.78 -0.77 -4.54
CA VAL A 65 -4.12 0.65 -4.61
C VAL A 65 -3.25 1.39 -5.62
N CYS A 66 -1.94 1.19 -5.58
CA CYS A 66 -1.02 1.82 -6.53
C CYS A 66 -1.33 1.42 -7.98
N SER A 67 -1.60 0.14 -8.23
CA SER A 67 -1.97 -0.36 -9.56
C SER A 67 -3.32 0.18 -10.02
N PHE A 68 -4.30 0.24 -9.12
CA PHE A 68 -5.63 0.78 -9.41
C PHE A 68 -5.57 2.27 -9.77
N VAL A 69 -4.83 3.06 -8.99
CA VAL A 69 -4.66 4.50 -9.25
C VAL A 69 -3.97 4.72 -10.59
N TYR A 70 -2.94 3.96 -10.89
CA TYR A 70 -2.28 4.00 -12.19
C TYR A 70 -3.22 3.71 -13.35
N ASN A 71 -4.02 2.67 -13.23
CA ASN A 71 -4.91 2.25 -14.31
C ASN A 71 -6.12 3.16 -14.51
N ASN A 72 -6.65 3.76 -13.44
CA ASN A 72 -7.96 4.39 -13.46
C ASN A 72 -7.98 5.89 -13.15
N VAL A 73 -6.92 6.44 -12.54
CA VAL A 73 -6.92 7.81 -12.04
C VAL A 73 -5.82 8.66 -12.66
N GLU A 74 -4.57 8.26 -12.50
CA GLU A 74 -3.41 9.03 -12.94
C GLU A 74 -2.24 8.10 -13.29
N LYS A 75 -1.73 8.18 -14.50
CA LYS A 75 -0.60 7.35 -14.95
C LYS A 75 0.74 7.98 -14.57
N ARG A 76 1.28 7.54 -13.42
CA ARG A 76 2.63 7.90 -12.97
C ARG A 76 3.43 6.63 -12.75
N GLN A 77 4.65 6.61 -13.24
CA GLN A 77 5.55 5.44 -13.13
C GLN A 77 5.83 5.07 -11.67
N GLU A 78 5.88 6.06 -10.78
CA GLU A 78 6.12 5.84 -9.34
C GLU A 78 5.07 4.92 -8.69
N TYR A 79 3.83 4.93 -9.17
CA TYR A 79 2.79 4.02 -8.68
C TYR A 79 3.10 2.57 -9.03
N LEU A 80 3.57 2.31 -10.25
CA LEU A 80 3.96 0.97 -10.68
C LEU A 80 5.22 0.48 -9.95
N ASP A 81 6.18 1.37 -9.74
CA ASP A 81 7.42 1.03 -9.04
C ASP A 81 7.13 0.66 -7.59
N ALA A 82 6.25 1.41 -6.93
CA ALA A 82 5.81 1.11 -5.56
C ALA A 82 5.01 -0.20 -5.48
N ALA A 83 4.10 -0.44 -6.43
CA ALA A 83 3.35 -1.70 -6.52
C ALA A 83 4.29 -2.89 -6.72
N ARG A 84 5.25 -2.78 -7.62
CA ARG A 84 6.25 -3.82 -7.86
C ARG A 84 7.07 -4.10 -6.61
N SER A 85 7.57 -3.06 -5.93
CA SER A 85 8.33 -3.21 -4.69
C SER A 85 7.55 -4.00 -3.63
N ALA A 86 6.26 -3.72 -3.48
CA ALA A 86 5.41 -4.46 -2.55
C ALA A 86 5.22 -5.93 -2.95
N ILE A 87 4.99 -6.23 -4.22
CA ILE A 87 4.84 -7.59 -4.72
C ILE A 87 6.15 -8.37 -4.61
N ASP A 88 7.27 -7.79 -5.01
CA ASP A 88 8.58 -8.44 -4.90
C ASP A 88 8.92 -8.76 -3.44
N PHE A 89 8.56 -7.88 -2.51
CA PHE A 89 8.72 -8.12 -1.07
C PHE A 89 7.85 -9.29 -0.59
N ILE A 90 6.58 -9.36 -1.04
CA ILE A 90 5.68 -10.46 -0.71
C ILE A 90 6.26 -11.79 -1.20
N GLU A 91 6.65 -11.85 -2.47
CA GLU A 91 7.19 -13.07 -3.07
C GLU A 91 8.45 -13.55 -2.37
N LYS A 92 9.31 -12.63 -1.98
CA LYS A 92 10.60 -12.96 -1.37
C LYS A 92 10.51 -13.35 0.11
N TYR A 93 9.63 -12.71 0.89
CA TYR A 93 9.69 -12.80 2.35
C TYR A 93 8.41 -13.26 3.04
N CYS A 94 7.27 -13.19 2.37
CA CYS A 94 5.99 -13.33 3.06
C CYS A 94 5.39 -14.73 3.05
N PHE A 95 6.04 -15.69 2.41
CA PHE A 95 5.60 -17.08 2.39
C PHE A 95 6.50 -17.97 3.26
N ASP A 96 5.88 -18.94 3.95
CA ASP A 96 6.61 -20.01 4.62
C ASP A 96 6.93 -21.16 3.64
N ASN A 97 7.62 -22.19 4.16
CA ASN A 97 8.02 -23.34 3.35
C ASN A 97 6.84 -24.18 2.80
N ASP A 98 5.66 -24.04 3.40
CA ASP A 98 4.45 -24.73 2.96
C ASP A 98 3.63 -23.91 1.95
N GLY A 99 4.11 -22.72 1.58
CA GLY A 99 3.45 -21.82 0.65
C GLY A 99 2.32 -20.98 1.28
N HIS A 100 2.24 -20.92 2.61
CA HIS A 100 1.30 -20.06 3.33
C HIS A 100 1.92 -18.74 3.69
N MET A 101 1.11 -17.70 3.67
CA MET A 101 1.57 -16.36 4.05
C MET A 101 1.72 -16.17 5.55
N TYR A 102 2.75 -15.42 5.96
CA TYR A 102 2.83 -14.89 7.32
C TYR A 102 1.81 -13.78 7.53
N PHE A 103 1.48 -13.50 8.78
CA PHE A 103 0.66 -12.33 9.15
C PHE A 103 1.48 -11.04 9.17
N SER A 104 2.66 -11.09 9.77
CA SER A 104 3.59 -9.96 9.84
C SER A 104 5.05 -10.42 9.80
N VAL A 105 5.89 -9.54 9.29
CA VAL A 105 7.33 -9.73 9.18
C VAL A 105 8.08 -8.48 9.63
N THR A 106 9.37 -8.63 9.94
CA THR A 106 10.24 -7.48 10.18
C THR A 106 10.47 -6.67 8.90
N ALA A 107 11.03 -5.48 9.01
CA ALA A 107 11.37 -4.65 7.85
C ALA A 107 12.24 -5.41 6.83
N ASP A 108 13.21 -6.19 7.31
CA ASP A 108 14.11 -7.00 6.49
C ASP A 108 13.56 -8.40 6.13
N GLY A 109 12.28 -8.66 6.40
CA GLY A 109 11.59 -9.85 5.93
C GLY A 109 11.65 -11.09 6.82
N ARG A 110 12.05 -10.97 8.11
CA ARG A 110 12.01 -12.10 9.04
C ARG A 110 10.61 -12.29 9.61
N PRO A 111 10.11 -13.53 9.73
CA PRO A 111 8.78 -13.80 10.28
C PRO A 111 8.63 -13.33 11.72
N ILE A 112 7.55 -12.62 12.03
CA ILE A 112 7.16 -12.25 13.38
C ILE A 112 5.96 -13.06 13.83
N ARG A 113 4.91 -13.11 12.99
CA ARG A 113 3.65 -13.77 13.33
C ARG A 113 3.21 -14.69 12.20
N LYS A 114 2.99 -15.96 12.55
CA LYS A 114 2.54 -17.01 11.61
C LYS A 114 1.03 -17.23 11.61
N ARG A 115 0.29 -16.61 12.52
CA ARG A 115 -1.17 -16.75 12.57
C ARG A 115 -1.77 -16.24 11.26
N ARG A 116 -2.53 -17.10 10.60
CA ARG A 116 -3.09 -16.86 9.29
C ARG A 116 -4.55 -16.48 9.37
N TYR A 117 -4.94 -15.58 8.50
CA TYR A 117 -6.33 -15.22 8.27
C TYR A 117 -6.59 -15.21 6.76
N VAL A 118 -7.79 -15.58 6.36
CA VAL A 118 -8.16 -15.60 4.94
C VAL A 118 -7.89 -14.27 4.24
N PHE A 119 -8.13 -13.16 4.89
CA PHE A 119 -7.89 -11.84 4.30
C PHE A 119 -6.40 -11.48 4.10
N SER A 120 -5.49 -12.22 4.72
CA SER A 120 -4.05 -12.04 4.50
C SER A 120 -3.56 -12.79 3.25
N GLU A 121 -4.31 -13.80 2.81
CA GLU A 121 -3.93 -14.69 1.71
C GLU A 121 -4.77 -14.47 0.45
N THR A 122 -5.72 -13.53 0.48
CA THR A 122 -6.55 -13.15 -0.66
C THR A 122 -6.08 -11.86 -1.30
#